data_0a1174c06723b865fdcb2b499f10fb30
#
_entry.id   0a1174c06723b865fdcb2b499f10fb30
#
_cell.length_a   1.000
_cell.length_b   1.000
_cell.length_c   1.000
_cell.angle_alpha   90.00
_cell.angle_beta   90.00
_cell.angle_gamma   90.00
#
_symmetry.space_group_name_H-M   'P 1'
#
loop_
_entity.id
_entity.type
_entity.pdbx_description
1 polymer ?
#
loop_
_entity_poly.entity_id
_entity_poly.type
_entity_poly.pdbx_seq_one_letter_code
_entity_poly.pdbx_strand_id
1 'polypeptide(L)'
;MGQGAARVGDSTSHGTPLAPGPGCATVLIGGKAAWRAGSDTHICPLSDGPKPHMGGVVAMGSTSVLIGGLPAARMGDSIVEVGAPNTIVVGDPTVMIG
;
A
#
# COMPACT_ATOMS: atom_id res chain seq x y z
N MET A 1 -8.83 7.84 15.99
CA MET A 1 -8.18 6.54 15.85
C MET A 1 -7.56 6.45 14.47
N GLY A 2 -6.46 5.80 14.38
CA GLY A 2 -5.73 5.67 13.14
C GLY A 2 -5.57 4.23 12.72
N GLN A 3 -5.01 4.07 11.54
CA GLN A 3 -4.63 2.77 10.98
C GLN A 3 -3.13 2.75 10.82
N GLY A 4 -2.49 1.58 10.95
CA GLY A 4 -1.05 1.46 10.81
C GLY A 4 -0.57 1.96 9.46
N ALA A 5 0.49 2.76 9.46
CA ALA A 5 1.04 3.33 8.24
C ALA A 5 1.62 2.22 7.35
N ALA A 6 1.27 2.20 6.07
CA ALA A 6 1.78 1.22 5.12
C ALA A 6 3.15 1.63 4.59
N ARG A 7 4.00 0.64 4.34
CA ARG A 7 5.38 0.85 3.92
C ARG A 7 5.74 -0.12 2.81
N VAL A 8 6.79 0.20 2.07
CA VAL A 8 7.34 -0.75 1.09
C VAL A 8 7.67 -2.07 1.81
N GLY A 9 7.22 -3.19 1.25
CA GLY A 9 7.44 -4.50 1.82
C GLY A 9 6.33 -5.03 2.72
N ASP A 10 5.36 -4.19 3.09
CA ASP A 10 4.22 -4.64 3.91
C ASP A 10 3.32 -5.57 3.10
N SER A 11 2.79 -6.60 3.76
CA SER A 11 2.01 -7.64 3.09
C SER A 11 0.61 -7.20 2.76
N THR A 12 0.08 -7.78 1.67
CA THR A 12 -1.31 -7.60 1.26
C THR A 12 -2.10 -8.89 1.49
N SER A 13 -3.43 -8.80 1.35
CA SER A 13 -4.30 -9.97 1.52
C SER A 13 -4.04 -11.07 0.50
N HIS A 14 -3.45 -10.76 -0.63
CA HIS A 14 -3.02 -11.75 -1.61
C HIS A 14 -1.69 -12.42 -1.23
N GLY A 15 -1.06 -12.02 -0.13
CA GLY A 15 0.21 -12.57 0.32
C GLY A 15 1.43 -11.98 -0.39
N THR A 16 1.25 -10.97 -1.21
CA THR A 16 2.32 -10.31 -1.95
C THR A 16 2.67 -8.98 -1.30
N PRO A 17 3.96 -8.61 -1.23
CA PRO A 17 4.36 -7.39 -0.56
C PRO A 17 4.07 -6.14 -1.41
N LEU A 18 3.98 -4.99 -0.75
CA LEU A 18 3.92 -3.70 -1.42
C LEU A 18 5.29 -3.40 -2.02
N ALA A 19 5.42 -3.63 -3.31
CA ALA A 19 6.66 -3.44 -4.06
C ALA A 19 6.34 -3.39 -5.56
N PRO A 20 7.16 -2.73 -6.37
CA PRO A 20 8.37 -2.01 -6.01
C PRO A 20 8.15 -0.60 -5.45
N GLY A 21 7.03 0.01 -5.67
CA GLY A 21 6.68 1.30 -5.17
C GLY A 21 7.00 2.47 -6.09
N PRO A 22 8.05 3.19 -5.79
CA PRO A 22 9.13 2.94 -4.83
C PRO A 22 8.87 3.40 -3.40
N GLY A 23 7.74 4.01 -3.13
CA GLY A 23 7.50 4.66 -1.85
C GLY A 23 8.18 6.01 -1.77
N CYS A 24 8.03 6.69 -0.65
CA CYS A 24 8.66 7.99 -0.42
C CYS A 24 10.00 7.81 0.28
N ALA A 25 11.10 7.94 -0.47
CA ALA A 25 12.44 7.70 0.07
C ALA A 25 12.86 8.70 1.15
N THR A 26 12.21 9.85 1.22
CA THR A 26 12.50 10.89 2.21
C THR A 26 11.67 10.76 3.47
N VAL A 27 10.70 9.85 3.50
CA VAL A 27 9.87 9.59 4.67
C VAL A 27 9.96 8.11 4.99
N LEU A 28 10.67 7.78 6.06
CA LEU A 28 10.84 6.39 6.49
C LEU A 28 9.98 6.15 7.72
N ILE A 29 9.28 5.01 7.71
CA ILE A 29 8.45 4.56 8.81
C ILE A 29 8.97 3.20 9.24
N GLY A 30 9.52 3.11 10.45
CA GLY A 30 10.16 1.90 10.91
C GLY A 30 11.34 1.47 10.02
N GLY A 31 12.02 2.44 9.40
CA GLY A 31 13.16 2.18 8.52
C GLY A 31 12.80 1.82 7.08
N LYS A 32 11.51 1.85 6.73
CA LYS A 32 11.04 1.52 5.37
C LYS A 32 10.35 2.72 4.74
N ALA A 33 10.48 2.86 3.42
CA ALA A 33 9.87 3.96 2.69
C ALA A 33 8.35 3.92 2.82
N ALA A 34 7.74 5.07 3.13
CA ALA A 34 6.29 5.18 3.27
C ALA A 34 5.58 4.93 1.94
N TRP A 35 4.47 4.21 1.99
CA TRP A 35 3.65 3.91 0.81
C TRP A 35 2.59 4.99 0.62
N ARG A 36 2.37 5.40 -0.62
CA ARG A 36 1.45 6.49 -0.94
C ARG A 36 0.36 6.01 -1.90
N ALA A 37 -0.85 6.52 -1.69
CA ALA A 37 -1.97 6.22 -2.56
C ALA A 37 -1.83 6.91 -3.92
N GLY A 38 -2.26 6.22 -4.97
CA GLY A 38 -2.33 6.77 -6.32
C GLY A 38 -1.02 6.83 -7.09
N SER A 39 0.10 6.73 -6.42
CA SER A 39 1.42 6.89 -7.03
C SER A 39 2.29 5.65 -6.95
N ASP A 40 2.39 5.05 -5.76
CA ASP A 40 3.25 3.88 -5.59
C ASP A 40 2.57 2.65 -6.15
N THR A 41 3.28 1.91 -6.99
CA THR A 41 2.73 0.77 -7.71
C THR A 41 3.12 -0.53 -7.03
N HIS A 42 2.10 -1.36 -6.77
CA HIS A 42 2.25 -2.71 -6.27
C HIS A 42 2.12 -3.70 -7.43
N ILE A 43 3.00 -4.68 -7.49
CA ILE A 43 2.94 -5.75 -8.47
C ILE A 43 2.44 -7.01 -7.80
N CYS A 44 1.36 -7.59 -8.34
CA CYS A 44 0.79 -8.83 -7.84
C CYS A 44 1.03 -9.93 -8.90
N PRO A 45 1.85 -10.95 -8.61
CA PRO A 45 2.12 -12.01 -9.57
C PRO A 45 1.02 -13.08 -9.66
N LEU A 46 -0.02 -12.94 -8.84
CA LEU A 46 -1.10 -13.91 -8.81
C LEU A 46 -1.99 -13.79 -10.05
N SER A 47 -2.82 -14.81 -10.27
CA SER A 47 -3.78 -14.81 -11.36
C SER A 47 -5.05 -15.56 -10.96
N ASP A 48 -6.17 -15.18 -11.59
CA ASP A 48 -7.45 -15.88 -11.49
C ASP A 48 -7.63 -16.68 -12.79
N GLY A 49 -7.10 -17.90 -12.81
CA GLY A 49 -7.05 -18.68 -14.04
C GLY A 49 -6.19 -17.99 -15.10
N PRO A 50 -6.72 -17.70 -16.30
CA PRO A 50 -5.96 -17.03 -17.36
C PRO A 50 -5.84 -15.52 -17.17
N LYS A 51 -6.47 -14.95 -16.13
CA LYS A 51 -6.51 -13.51 -15.93
C LYS A 51 -5.50 -13.11 -14.83
N PRO A 52 -4.36 -12.50 -15.19
CA PRO A 52 -3.38 -12.07 -14.19
C PRO A 52 -3.86 -10.83 -13.43
N HIS A 53 -3.50 -10.71 -12.17
CA HIS A 53 -3.84 -9.54 -11.35
C HIS A 53 -3.07 -8.29 -11.77
N MET A 54 -1.84 -8.44 -12.20
CA MET A 54 -0.96 -7.37 -12.71
C MET A 54 -0.59 -6.27 -11.72
N GLY A 55 -1.20 -6.28 -10.52
CA GLY A 55 -0.94 -5.26 -9.53
C GLY A 55 -1.72 -3.97 -9.76
N GLY A 56 -1.36 -2.92 -9.02
CA GLY A 56 -2.06 -1.66 -9.10
C GLY A 56 -1.62 -0.67 -8.05
N VAL A 57 -2.50 0.28 -7.74
CA VAL A 57 -2.24 1.34 -6.77
C VAL A 57 -3.32 1.36 -5.70
N VAL A 58 -2.98 1.92 -4.54
CA VAL A 58 -3.99 2.18 -3.50
C VAL A 58 -4.93 3.26 -4.02
N ALA A 59 -6.23 2.96 -4.03
CA ALA A 59 -7.22 3.87 -4.59
C ALA A 59 -7.45 5.10 -3.72
N MET A 60 -7.50 4.90 -2.40
CA MET A 60 -7.79 5.99 -1.46
C MET A 60 -6.95 5.79 -0.20
N GLY A 61 -6.12 6.76 0.10
CA GLY A 61 -5.36 6.79 1.34
C GLY A 61 -5.96 7.76 2.34
N SER A 62 -5.13 8.23 3.24
CA SER A 62 -5.55 9.21 4.25
C SER A 62 -5.99 10.52 3.60
N THR A 63 -7.09 11.09 4.08
CA THR A 63 -7.55 12.41 3.65
C THR A 63 -6.91 13.54 4.45
N SER A 64 -6.19 13.20 5.52
CA SER A 64 -5.61 14.20 6.43
C SER A 64 -4.08 14.17 6.48
N VAL A 65 -3.44 13.08 6.03
CA VAL A 65 -1.98 12.95 6.08
C VAL A 65 -1.44 12.77 4.67
N LEU A 66 -0.55 13.66 4.28
CA LEU A 66 0.12 13.59 2.98
C LEU A 66 1.59 13.28 3.18
N ILE A 67 2.11 12.43 2.28
CA ILE A 67 3.53 12.06 2.26
C ILE A 67 4.06 12.40 0.86
N GLY A 68 4.98 13.35 0.81
CA GLY A 68 5.48 13.84 -0.48
C GLY A 68 4.37 14.45 -1.33
N GLY A 69 3.35 15.04 -0.71
CA GLY A 69 2.22 15.67 -1.40
C GLY A 69 1.12 14.68 -1.81
N LEU A 70 1.24 13.41 -1.47
CA LEU A 70 0.27 12.36 -1.83
C LEU A 70 -0.34 11.74 -0.58
N PRO A 71 -1.59 11.27 -0.64
CA PRO A 71 -2.22 10.64 0.52
C PRO A 71 -1.42 9.45 1.03
N ALA A 72 -1.21 9.38 2.34
CA ALA A 72 -0.52 8.25 2.96
C ALA A 72 -1.40 7.00 2.88
N ALA A 73 -0.82 5.87 2.48
CA ALA A 73 -1.52 4.59 2.50
C ALA A 73 -1.46 3.98 3.90
N ARG A 74 -2.48 3.19 4.24
CA ARG A 74 -2.65 2.64 5.58
C ARG A 74 -3.06 1.18 5.53
N MET A 75 -2.80 0.45 6.61
CA MET A 75 -3.36 -0.88 6.79
C MET A 75 -4.88 -0.80 6.65
N GLY A 76 -5.45 -1.67 5.83
CA GLY A 76 -6.88 -1.69 5.54
C GLY A 76 -7.26 -0.98 4.24
N ASP A 77 -6.34 -0.21 3.65
CA ASP A 77 -6.61 0.45 2.38
C ASP A 77 -6.62 -0.56 1.23
N SER A 78 -7.53 -0.36 0.29
CA SER A 78 -7.70 -1.25 -0.85
C SER A 78 -6.78 -0.89 -2.00
N ILE A 79 -6.25 -1.93 -2.66
CA ILE A 79 -5.44 -1.80 -3.85
C ILE A 79 -6.33 -2.10 -5.05
N VAL A 80 -6.38 -1.17 -6.01
CA VAL A 80 -7.12 -1.36 -7.26
C VAL A 80 -6.23 -2.14 -8.22
N GLU A 81 -6.65 -3.35 -8.53
CA GLU A 81 -5.96 -4.22 -9.49
C GLU A 81 -6.96 -5.13 -10.18
N VAL A 82 -6.50 -5.80 -11.24
CA VAL A 82 -7.33 -6.77 -11.96
C VAL A 82 -7.51 -8.02 -11.10
N GLY A 83 -8.74 -8.54 -11.06
CA GLY A 83 -9.05 -9.76 -10.33
C GLY A 83 -9.67 -9.51 -8.97
N ALA A 84 -9.42 -10.42 -8.01
CA ALA A 84 -10.01 -10.34 -6.68
C ALA A 84 -9.49 -9.11 -5.92
N PRO A 85 -10.30 -8.53 -5.02
CA PRO A 85 -9.88 -7.39 -4.23
C PRO A 85 -8.62 -7.69 -3.42
N ASN A 86 -7.72 -6.71 -3.33
CA ASN A 86 -6.53 -6.81 -2.52
C ASN A 86 -6.53 -5.70 -1.49
N THR A 87 -6.02 -5.98 -0.30
CA THR A 87 -6.04 -5.06 0.84
C THR A 87 -4.70 -5.10 1.55
N ILE A 88 -4.23 -3.96 2.02
CA ILE A 88 -3.02 -3.88 2.84
C ILE A 88 -3.35 -4.45 4.21
N VAL A 89 -2.67 -5.52 4.61
CA VAL A 89 -2.96 -6.21 5.89
C VAL A 89 -1.88 -6.02 6.95
N VAL A 90 -0.76 -5.39 6.61
CA VAL A 90 0.31 -5.08 7.55
C VAL A 90 0.64 -3.60 7.45
N GLY A 91 0.83 -2.96 8.59
CA GLY A 91 1.31 -1.59 8.69
C GLY A 91 2.15 -1.45 9.94
N ASP A 92 2.74 -0.27 10.14
CA ASP A 92 3.53 -0.02 11.34
C ASP A 92 2.61 0.16 12.55
N PRO A 93 2.71 -0.71 13.58
CA PRO A 93 1.80 -0.61 14.73
C PRO A 93 2.08 0.59 15.63
N THR A 94 3.19 1.27 15.43
CA THR A 94 3.56 2.43 16.25
C THR A 94 3.33 3.76 15.55
N VAL A 95 3.03 3.74 14.24
CA VAL A 95 2.76 4.94 13.46
C VAL A 95 1.35 4.83 12.88
N MET A 96 0.43 5.60 13.45
CA MET A 96 -0.98 5.58 13.06
C MET A 96 -1.30 6.78 12.18
N ILE A 97 -2.06 6.53 11.12
CA ILE A 97 -2.49 7.55 10.16
C ILE A 97 -4.01 7.56 10.15
N GLY A 98 -4.55 8.74 10.32
CA GLY A 98 -6.00 8.95 10.34
C GLY A 98 -6.71 8.91 9.00
#